data_4cd725d79acbf4b47fd4cb8a736ae86a
#
_entry.id   4cd725d79acbf4b47fd4cb8a736ae86a
#
_cell.length_a   1.000
_cell.length_b   1.000
_cell.length_c   1.000
_cell.angle_alpha   90.00
_cell.angle_beta   90.00
_cell.angle_gamma   90.00
#
_symmetry.space_group_name_H-M   'P 1'
#
loop_
_entity.id
_entity.type
_entity.pdbx_description
1 polymer ?
#
loop_
_entity_poly.entity_id
_entity_poly.type
_entity_poly.pdbx_seq_one_letter_code
_entity_poly.pdbx_strand_id
1 'polypeptide(L)'
;MSPLSIISRRPQPQFRRRQPRHIEFLGLPFSLLQQVEVIRLITEQGGAPYRYIVTPNAYHVVTVHDEPKWLLPVYRAAWLSLCDSRIVRALARFDRLPLPLVTGSDLIAALLATLNATDRNHTPRRILVIGPQRAVEGVLRAVYPNLTIDVMPAPGALGQSADMRRAVARACMNRTWDIALLCVGCPAQELIAQQLGELGCKSGIALCVGASIDFLTGASSRAPLWTQKAGLEWAYRLSREPRRLWRRYLIESPRIFRIFMTERALRGR
;
A
#
# COMPACT_ATOMS: atom_id res chain seq x y z
N MET A 1 -52.63 23.28 -22.44
CA MET A 1 -51.45 22.88 -23.21
C MET A 1 -50.23 23.63 -22.65
N SER A 2 -49.46 23.00 -21.75
CA SER A 2 -48.25 23.61 -21.20
C SER A 2 -47.03 22.94 -21.84
N PRO A 3 -45.99 23.69 -22.26
CA PRO A 3 -44.81 23.10 -22.87
C PRO A 3 -43.88 22.53 -21.79
N LEU A 4 -43.54 21.27 -21.96
CA LEU A 4 -42.50 20.57 -21.22
C LEU A 4 -41.14 21.21 -21.47
N SER A 5 -40.52 21.78 -20.44
CA SER A 5 -39.14 22.28 -20.49
C SER A 5 -38.15 21.09 -20.53
N ILE A 6 -37.53 20.91 -21.68
CA ILE A 6 -36.41 19.97 -21.86
C ILE A 6 -35.21 20.54 -21.12
N ILE A 7 -34.90 19.98 -19.94
CA ILE A 7 -33.65 20.25 -19.24
C ILE A 7 -32.53 19.52 -19.98
N SER A 8 -31.82 20.25 -20.82
CA SER A 8 -30.60 19.80 -21.47
C SER A 8 -29.55 19.47 -20.41
N ARG A 9 -29.33 18.19 -20.14
CA ARG A 9 -28.17 17.72 -19.34
C ARG A 9 -26.91 18.04 -20.12
N ARG A 10 -26.13 19.02 -19.67
CA ARG A 10 -24.78 19.26 -20.18
C ARG A 10 -23.98 17.95 -20.01
N PRO A 11 -23.27 17.49 -21.07
CA PRO A 11 -22.39 16.33 -20.94
C PRO A 11 -21.31 16.66 -19.92
N GLN A 12 -21.20 15.82 -18.89
CA GLN A 12 -20.08 15.91 -17.97
C GLN A 12 -18.79 15.68 -18.75
N PRO A 13 -17.73 16.47 -18.51
CA PRO A 13 -16.47 16.28 -19.19
C PRO A 13 -15.96 14.86 -18.91
N GLN A 14 -15.85 14.05 -19.95
CA GLN A 14 -15.18 12.75 -19.91
C GLN A 14 -13.71 13.02 -19.61
N PHE A 15 -13.33 12.98 -18.33
CA PHE A 15 -11.93 12.96 -17.94
C PHE A 15 -11.30 11.72 -18.56
N ARG A 16 -10.54 11.90 -19.65
CA ARG A 16 -9.63 10.88 -20.17
C ARG A 16 -8.78 10.41 -18.99
N ARG A 17 -8.97 9.16 -18.56
CA ARG A 17 -8.23 8.52 -17.48
C ARG A 17 -6.75 8.49 -17.88
N ARG A 18 -5.99 9.52 -17.57
CA ARG A 18 -4.53 9.50 -17.71
C ARG A 18 -4.01 8.45 -16.74
N GLN A 19 -3.33 7.45 -17.25
CA GLN A 19 -2.59 6.54 -16.38
C GLN A 19 -1.60 7.36 -15.55
N PRO A 20 -1.44 7.05 -14.24
CA PRO A 20 -0.46 7.74 -13.41
C PRO A 20 0.93 7.67 -14.04
N ARG A 21 1.67 8.77 -14.02
CA ARG A 21 3.06 8.77 -14.46
C ARG A 21 3.90 7.90 -13.52
N HIS A 22 4.75 7.08 -14.08
CA HIS A 22 5.70 6.26 -13.34
C HIS A 22 7.13 6.63 -13.71
N ILE A 23 8.04 6.43 -12.76
CA ILE A 23 9.48 6.43 -13.02
C ILE A 23 10.05 5.08 -12.60
N GLU A 24 11.02 4.57 -13.34
CA GLU A 24 11.84 3.43 -12.92
C GLU A 24 13.00 3.95 -12.06
N PHE A 25 13.09 3.46 -10.84
CA PHE A 25 14.17 3.82 -9.92
C PHE A 25 14.54 2.63 -9.05
N LEU A 26 15.82 2.33 -8.95
CA LEU A 26 16.34 1.15 -8.24
C LEU A 26 15.64 -0.16 -8.70
N GLY A 27 15.45 -0.30 -10.03
CA GLY A 27 14.82 -1.47 -10.64
C GLY A 27 13.32 -1.64 -10.39
N LEU A 28 12.67 -0.68 -9.71
CA LEU A 28 11.23 -0.71 -9.40
C LEU A 28 10.48 0.46 -10.05
N PRO A 29 9.23 0.24 -10.50
CA PRO A 29 8.36 1.34 -10.91
C PRO A 29 7.86 2.10 -9.68
N PHE A 30 7.84 3.43 -9.75
CA PHE A 30 7.25 4.30 -8.73
C PHE A 30 6.27 5.27 -9.36
N SER A 31 5.08 5.37 -8.80
CA SER A 31 4.04 6.32 -9.22
C SER A 31 4.36 7.73 -8.72
N LEU A 32 4.29 8.72 -9.60
CA LEU A 32 4.50 10.14 -9.27
C LEU A 32 3.20 10.79 -8.77
N LEU A 33 2.68 10.29 -7.66
CA LEU A 33 1.42 10.76 -7.06
C LEU A 33 1.66 11.21 -5.62
N GLN A 34 1.01 12.30 -5.25
CA GLN A 34 0.91 12.72 -3.86
C GLN A 34 -0.19 11.93 -3.14
N GLN A 35 -0.14 11.86 -1.82
CA GLN A 35 -1.10 11.11 -1.01
C GLN A 35 -2.56 11.49 -1.31
N VAL A 36 -2.86 12.77 -1.47
CA VAL A 36 -4.21 13.26 -1.76
C VAL A 36 -4.73 12.75 -3.11
N GLU A 37 -3.85 12.65 -4.11
CA GLU A 37 -4.19 12.13 -5.43
C GLU A 37 -4.46 10.62 -5.39
N VAL A 38 -3.68 9.88 -4.59
CA VAL A 38 -3.88 8.44 -4.37
C VAL A 38 -5.24 8.20 -3.70
N ILE A 39 -5.56 8.92 -2.63
CA ILE A 39 -6.85 8.80 -1.92
C ILE A 39 -8.00 9.10 -2.89
N ARG A 40 -7.90 10.17 -3.65
CA ARG A 40 -8.89 10.54 -4.66
C ARG A 40 -9.10 9.41 -5.69
N LEU A 41 -8.03 8.85 -6.24
CA LEU A 41 -8.12 7.73 -7.19
C LEU A 41 -8.81 6.50 -6.58
N ILE A 42 -8.52 6.16 -5.33
CA ILE A 42 -9.15 5.04 -4.62
C ILE A 42 -10.65 5.30 -4.42
N THR A 43 -11.01 6.50 -4.01
CA THR A 43 -12.41 6.86 -3.70
C THR A 43 -13.27 6.98 -4.94
N GLU A 44 -12.74 7.53 -6.04
CA GLU A 44 -13.48 7.77 -7.29
C GLU A 44 -13.64 6.49 -8.15
N GLN A 45 -12.73 5.52 -8.05
CA GLN A 45 -12.74 4.37 -8.96
C GLN A 45 -13.67 3.23 -8.58
N GLY A 46 -14.26 3.24 -7.42
CA GLY A 46 -15.32 2.29 -7.06
C GLY A 46 -14.95 0.79 -7.04
N GLY A 47 -13.66 0.46 -7.16
CA GLY A 47 -13.17 -0.90 -6.96
C GLY A 47 -13.29 -1.89 -8.14
N ALA A 48 -13.86 -1.54 -9.27
CA ALA A 48 -13.89 -2.42 -10.45
C ALA A 48 -13.08 -1.83 -11.62
N PRO A 49 -12.23 -2.60 -12.30
CA PRO A 49 -11.80 -3.98 -12.00
C PRO A 49 -10.90 -4.06 -10.77
N TYR A 50 -10.64 -5.28 -10.27
CA TYR A 50 -9.68 -5.52 -9.19
C TYR A 50 -8.31 -4.90 -9.48
N ARG A 51 -7.71 -4.28 -8.47
CA ARG A 51 -6.39 -3.65 -8.55
C ARG A 51 -5.67 -3.77 -7.21
N TYR A 52 -4.35 -3.65 -7.23
CA TYR A 52 -3.60 -3.54 -5.99
C TYR A 52 -2.55 -2.44 -6.03
N ILE A 53 -2.23 -1.95 -4.84
CA ILE A 53 -1.27 -0.88 -4.58
C ILE A 53 -0.18 -1.46 -3.69
N VAL A 54 1.07 -1.21 -4.07
CA VAL A 54 2.25 -1.59 -3.28
C VAL A 54 2.93 -0.34 -2.71
N THR A 55 3.55 -0.49 -1.55
CA THR A 55 4.25 0.61 -0.87
C THR A 55 5.71 0.24 -0.60
N PRO A 56 6.55 0.13 -1.66
CA PRO A 56 7.93 -0.30 -1.51
C PRO A 56 8.78 0.68 -0.70
N ASN A 57 9.60 0.11 0.18
CA ASN A 57 10.64 0.79 0.93
C ASN A 57 12.03 0.19 0.64
N ALA A 58 13.07 0.64 1.33
CA ALA A 58 14.44 0.18 1.10
C ALA A 58 14.60 -1.36 1.17
N TYR A 59 13.91 -2.01 2.10
CA TYR A 59 13.92 -3.47 2.23
C TYR A 59 13.28 -4.16 1.02
N HIS A 60 12.16 -3.63 0.53
CA HIS A 60 11.48 -4.17 -0.67
C HIS A 60 12.38 -4.07 -1.91
N VAL A 61 13.08 -2.94 -2.09
CA VAL A 61 14.06 -2.77 -3.18
C VAL A 61 15.11 -3.88 -3.14
N VAL A 62 15.73 -4.09 -1.98
CA VAL A 62 16.75 -5.14 -1.80
C VAL A 62 16.16 -6.53 -2.06
N THR A 63 14.99 -6.84 -1.51
CA THR A 63 14.32 -8.14 -1.68
C THR A 63 14.00 -8.41 -3.16
N VAL A 64 13.55 -7.41 -3.92
CA VAL A 64 13.31 -7.56 -5.35
C VAL A 64 14.62 -7.76 -6.12
N HIS A 65 15.70 -7.09 -5.74
CA HIS A 65 17.01 -7.35 -6.35
C HIS A 65 17.56 -8.74 -6.07
N ASP A 66 17.25 -9.33 -4.91
CA ASP A 66 17.65 -10.70 -4.57
C ASP A 66 16.83 -11.73 -5.36
N GLU A 67 15.54 -11.46 -5.61
CA GLU A 67 14.60 -12.39 -6.26
C GLU A 67 13.85 -11.72 -7.44
N PRO A 68 14.58 -11.19 -8.45
CA PRO A 68 13.95 -10.36 -9.49
C PRO A 68 13.01 -11.14 -10.40
N LYS A 69 13.26 -12.44 -10.62
CA LYS A 69 12.48 -13.25 -11.57
C LYS A 69 11.00 -13.36 -11.20
N TRP A 70 10.70 -13.45 -9.91
CA TRP A 70 9.32 -13.67 -9.47
C TRP A 70 8.73 -12.48 -8.69
N LEU A 71 9.55 -11.61 -8.09
CA LEU A 71 9.03 -10.43 -7.38
C LEU A 71 8.85 -9.21 -8.29
N LEU A 72 9.77 -8.94 -9.21
CA LEU A 72 9.66 -7.76 -10.07
C LEU A 72 8.35 -7.72 -10.89
N PRO A 73 7.86 -8.84 -11.47
CA PRO A 73 6.56 -8.86 -12.15
C PRO A 73 5.40 -8.43 -11.24
N VAL A 74 5.44 -8.78 -9.94
CA VAL A 74 4.42 -8.38 -8.96
C VAL A 74 4.36 -6.87 -8.80
N TYR A 75 5.52 -6.21 -8.68
CA TYR A 75 5.57 -4.75 -8.57
C TYR A 75 5.18 -4.05 -9.88
N ARG A 76 5.54 -4.61 -11.03
CA ARG A 76 5.17 -4.08 -12.35
C ARG A 76 3.68 -4.23 -12.67
N ALA A 77 3.03 -5.26 -12.17
CA ALA A 77 1.60 -5.48 -12.33
C ALA A 77 0.74 -4.65 -11.36
N ALA A 78 1.35 -4.05 -10.34
CA ALA A 78 0.63 -3.18 -9.40
C ALA A 78 0.04 -1.96 -10.13
N TRP A 79 -1.19 -1.61 -9.79
CA TRP A 79 -1.82 -0.39 -10.31
C TRP A 79 -1.08 0.87 -9.89
N LEU A 80 -0.65 0.94 -8.63
CA LEU A 80 0.19 2.00 -8.09
C LEU A 80 1.33 1.39 -7.27
N SER A 81 2.51 2.01 -7.37
CA SER A 81 3.67 1.69 -6.55
C SER A 81 4.14 2.96 -5.88
N LEU A 82 3.94 3.08 -4.57
CA LEU A 82 4.13 4.31 -3.80
C LEU A 82 5.40 4.22 -2.96
N CYS A 83 6.20 5.25 -2.95
CA CYS A 83 7.45 5.27 -2.17
C CYS A 83 7.16 5.42 -0.66
N ASP A 84 7.34 4.33 0.10
CA ASP A 84 7.24 4.30 1.57
C ASP A 84 8.63 4.32 2.23
N SER A 85 9.52 5.21 1.77
CA SER A 85 10.87 5.26 2.32
C SER A 85 11.52 6.63 2.14
N ARG A 86 11.90 7.25 3.26
CA ARG A 86 12.70 8.48 3.24
C ARG A 86 14.08 8.27 2.62
N ILE A 87 14.68 7.08 2.81
CA ILE A 87 15.97 6.72 2.22
C ILE A 87 15.84 6.63 0.70
N VAL A 88 14.86 5.87 0.18
CA VAL A 88 14.61 5.76 -1.27
C VAL A 88 14.35 7.13 -1.88
N ARG A 89 13.50 7.95 -1.23
CA ARG A 89 13.25 9.32 -1.67
C ARG A 89 14.51 10.21 -1.65
N ALA A 90 15.36 10.08 -0.63
CA ALA A 90 16.60 10.85 -0.55
C ALA A 90 17.56 10.49 -1.71
N LEU A 91 17.69 9.19 -2.01
CA LEU A 91 18.48 8.70 -3.15
C LEU A 91 17.90 9.19 -4.48
N ALA A 92 16.56 9.17 -4.64
CA ALA A 92 15.90 9.70 -5.82
C ALA A 92 16.16 11.21 -5.99
N ARG A 93 16.10 11.99 -4.90
CA ARG A 93 16.43 13.42 -4.93
C ARG A 93 17.90 13.68 -5.30
N PHE A 94 18.81 12.82 -4.86
CA PHE A 94 20.22 12.90 -5.26
C PHE A 94 20.37 12.75 -6.79
N ASP A 95 19.57 11.89 -7.40
CA ASP A 95 19.49 11.73 -8.87
C ASP A 95 18.51 12.73 -9.54
N ARG A 96 18.05 13.76 -8.82
CA ARG A 96 17.12 14.81 -9.30
C ARG A 96 15.76 14.26 -9.76
N LEU A 97 15.36 13.12 -9.26
CA LEU A 97 14.05 12.52 -9.57
C LEU A 97 12.99 13.04 -8.59
N PRO A 98 11.81 13.49 -9.08
CA PRO A 98 10.75 14.10 -8.28
C PRO A 98 9.87 13.02 -7.61
N LEU A 99 10.47 12.10 -6.85
CA LEU A 99 9.74 10.99 -6.23
C LEU A 99 8.99 11.45 -4.97
N PRO A 100 7.65 11.41 -4.95
CA PRO A 100 6.86 11.71 -3.76
C PRO A 100 7.05 10.65 -2.67
N LEU A 101 6.97 11.06 -1.40
CA LEU A 101 6.91 10.16 -0.26
C LEU A 101 5.45 9.96 0.14
N VAL A 102 4.97 8.73 0.07
CA VAL A 102 3.64 8.33 0.51
C VAL A 102 3.79 7.11 1.40
N THR A 103 3.80 7.33 2.71
CA THR A 103 3.97 6.23 3.66
C THR A 103 2.66 5.44 3.80
N GLY A 104 2.77 4.10 3.93
CA GLY A 104 1.60 3.24 4.11
C GLY A 104 0.74 3.66 5.31
N SER A 105 1.38 4.03 6.42
CA SER A 105 0.68 4.44 7.65
C SER A 105 -0.08 5.76 7.49
N ASP A 106 0.51 6.79 6.86
CA ASP A 106 -0.18 8.06 6.64
C ASP A 106 -1.30 7.91 5.60
N LEU A 107 -1.04 7.11 4.55
CA LEU A 107 -2.04 6.82 3.53
C LEU A 107 -3.28 6.16 4.12
N ILE A 108 -3.11 5.10 4.94
CA ILE A 108 -4.25 4.36 5.50
C ILE A 108 -5.01 5.22 6.49
N ALA A 109 -4.33 5.95 7.37
CA ALA A 109 -4.98 6.85 8.32
C ALA A 109 -5.87 7.88 7.59
N ALA A 110 -5.33 8.54 6.58
CA ALA A 110 -6.06 9.55 5.80
C ALA A 110 -7.17 8.93 4.93
N LEU A 111 -6.93 7.76 4.33
CA LEU A 111 -7.93 7.05 3.53
C LEU A 111 -9.13 6.65 4.38
N LEU A 112 -8.92 5.97 5.51
CA LEU A 112 -10.00 5.54 6.39
C LEU A 112 -10.76 6.73 6.97
N ALA A 113 -10.07 7.81 7.36
CA ALA A 113 -10.71 9.05 7.81
C ALA A 113 -11.58 9.67 6.70
N THR A 114 -11.09 9.73 5.47
CA THR A 114 -11.86 10.25 4.32
C THR A 114 -13.09 9.41 4.03
N LEU A 115 -12.96 8.08 4.01
CA LEU A 115 -14.08 7.18 3.78
C LEU A 115 -15.12 7.23 4.91
N ASN A 116 -14.66 7.36 6.16
CA ASN A 116 -15.53 7.47 7.32
C ASN A 116 -16.30 8.81 7.38
N ALA A 117 -15.72 9.88 6.83
CA ALA A 117 -16.35 11.19 6.74
C ALA A 117 -17.35 11.30 5.58
N THR A 118 -17.33 10.37 4.62
CA THR A 118 -18.25 10.38 3.49
C THR A 118 -19.69 10.18 3.97
N ASP A 119 -20.62 10.94 3.39
CA ASP A 119 -22.01 11.09 3.81
C ASP A 119 -22.70 9.75 4.12
N ARG A 120 -23.43 9.71 5.25
CA ARG A 120 -24.18 8.55 5.77
C ARG A 120 -25.27 8.03 4.82
N ASN A 121 -25.61 8.80 3.78
CA ASN A 121 -26.59 8.41 2.75
C ASN A 121 -26.02 7.44 1.69
N HIS A 122 -24.73 7.14 1.73
CA HIS A 122 -24.10 6.15 0.84
C HIS A 122 -23.90 4.82 1.57
N THR A 123 -23.94 3.72 0.82
CA THR A 123 -23.61 2.39 1.35
C THR A 123 -22.23 2.41 2.02
N PRO A 124 -22.10 1.99 3.28
CA PRO A 124 -20.81 1.98 3.97
C PRO A 124 -19.77 1.18 3.22
N ARG A 125 -18.55 1.71 3.09
CA ARG A 125 -17.43 0.98 2.49
C ARG A 125 -17.02 -0.18 3.38
N ARG A 126 -16.81 -1.32 2.76
CA ARG A 126 -16.40 -2.57 3.43
C ARG A 126 -14.90 -2.71 3.36
N ILE A 127 -14.27 -2.70 4.53
CA ILE A 127 -12.82 -2.78 4.69
C ILE A 127 -12.48 -4.16 5.23
N LEU A 128 -11.69 -4.94 4.51
CA LEU A 128 -11.12 -6.20 4.98
C LEU A 128 -9.67 -5.95 5.41
N VAL A 129 -9.34 -6.27 6.65
CA VAL A 129 -7.98 -6.14 7.19
C VAL A 129 -7.39 -7.52 7.39
N ILE A 130 -6.27 -7.82 6.74
CA ILE A 130 -5.63 -9.14 6.76
C ILE A 130 -4.29 -9.04 7.50
N GLY A 131 -4.12 -9.86 8.53
CA GLY A 131 -2.85 -10.00 9.24
C GLY A 131 -2.90 -9.76 10.74
N PRO A 132 -3.48 -8.66 11.26
CA PRO A 132 -3.49 -8.39 12.68
C PRO A 132 -4.46 -9.32 13.45
N GLN A 133 -4.33 -9.31 14.78
CA GLN A 133 -5.24 -10.06 15.63
C GLN A 133 -6.67 -9.46 15.61
N ARG A 134 -7.69 -10.28 15.86
CA ARG A 134 -9.10 -9.84 15.87
C ARG A 134 -9.40 -8.70 16.84
N ALA A 135 -8.65 -8.57 17.92
CA ALA A 135 -8.81 -7.47 18.89
C ALA A 135 -8.73 -6.07 18.24
N VAL A 136 -7.99 -5.94 17.13
CA VAL A 136 -7.87 -4.70 16.36
C VAL A 136 -9.20 -4.24 15.75
N GLU A 137 -10.13 -5.17 15.48
CA GLU A 137 -11.43 -4.88 14.88
C GLU A 137 -12.28 -3.93 15.73
N GLY A 138 -12.35 -4.17 17.05
CA GLY A 138 -13.09 -3.32 17.96
C GLY A 138 -12.56 -1.89 18.01
N VAL A 139 -11.24 -1.72 17.99
CA VAL A 139 -10.60 -0.40 17.96
C VAL A 139 -10.92 0.33 16.65
N LEU A 140 -10.78 -0.36 15.51
CA LEU A 140 -11.06 0.26 14.20
C LEU A 140 -12.52 0.66 14.05
N ARG A 141 -13.46 -0.18 14.49
CA ARG A 141 -14.90 0.14 14.46
C ARG A 141 -15.26 1.32 15.37
N ALA A 142 -14.62 1.44 16.52
CA ALA A 142 -14.83 2.59 17.41
C ALA A 142 -14.32 3.90 16.78
N VAL A 143 -13.17 3.86 16.09
CA VAL A 143 -12.58 5.04 15.44
C VAL A 143 -13.29 5.39 14.12
N TYR A 144 -13.77 4.39 13.38
CA TYR A 144 -14.40 4.56 12.06
C TYR A 144 -15.81 3.94 12.00
N PRO A 145 -16.80 4.52 12.72
CA PRO A 145 -18.12 3.93 12.90
C PRO A 145 -18.97 3.87 11.61
N ASN A 146 -18.64 4.65 10.58
CA ASN A 146 -19.35 4.66 9.30
C ASN A 146 -18.76 3.65 8.29
N LEU A 147 -17.77 2.85 8.67
CA LEU A 147 -17.19 1.78 7.85
C LEU A 147 -17.62 0.41 8.35
N THR A 148 -17.85 -0.50 7.40
CA THR A 148 -17.98 -1.93 7.73
C THR A 148 -16.60 -2.55 7.74
N ILE A 149 -16.09 -2.95 8.90
CA ILE A 149 -14.74 -3.49 9.04
C ILE A 149 -14.82 -4.97 9.43
N ASP A 150 -14.11 -5.82 8.69
CA ASP A 150 -13.86 -7.24 8.98
C ASP A 150 -12.36 -7.46 9.13
N VAL A 151 -11.94 -8.16 10.17
CA VAL A 151 -10.53 -8.49 10.43
C VAL A 151 -10.33 -9.99 10.29
N MET A 152 -9.45 -10.36 9.36
CA MET A 152 -9.04 -11.73 9.12
C MET A 152 -7.60 -11.94 9.62
N PRO A 153 -7.40 -12.60 10.76
CA PRO A 153 -6.05 -12.98 11.19
C PRO A 153 -5.38 -13.85 10.14
N ALA A 154 -4.11 -13.56 9.89
CA ALA A 154 -3.32 -14.35 8.97
C ALA A 154 -2.43 -15.34 9.75
N PRO A 155 -2.23 -16.57 9.22
CA PRO A 155 -1.30 -17.52 9.82
C PRO A 155 0.15 -16.98 9.74
N GLY A 156 1.01 -17.47 10.62
CA GLY A 156 2.45 -17.24 10.54
C GLY A 156 3.06 -17.88 9.28
N ALA A 157 4.33 -17.58 9.01
CA ALA A 157 5.14 -18.20 7.94
C ALA A 157 4.63 -17.98 6.49
N LEU A 158 3.76 -17.00 6.25
CA LEU A 158 3.26 -16.67 4.90
C LEU A 158 4.39 -16.36 3.89
N GLY A 159 5.51 -15.83 4.36
CA GLY A 159 6.68 -15.57 3.51
C GLY A 159 7.27 -16.83 2.89
N GLN A 160 7.15 -17.99 3.56
CA GLN A 160 7.77 -19.25 3.19
C GLN A 160 6.86 -20.23 2.45
N SER A 161 5.51 -20.09 2.59
CA SER A 161 4.55 -21.04 2.02
C SER A 161 3.67 -20.41 0.97
N ALA A 162 3.80 -20.88 -0.28
CA ALA A 162 2.94 -20.49 -1.40
C ALA A 162 1.47 -20.95 -1.17
N ASP A 163 1.29 -22.15 -0.64
CA ASP A 163 -0.04 -22.70 -0.39
C ASP A 163 -0.79 -21.92 0.68
N MET A 164 -0.10 -21.49 1.75
CA MET A 164 -0.69 -20.65 2.79
C MET A 164 -1.11 -19.28 2.23
N ARG A 165 -0.29 -18.66 1.39
CA ARG A 165 -0.66 -17.41 0.71
C ARG A 165 -1.89 -17.59 -0.18
N ARG A 166 -1.94 -18.69 -0.94
CA ARG A 166 -3.07 -19.03 -1.80
C ARG A 166 -4.35 -19.31 -0.99
N ALA A 167 -4.23 -19.97 0.15
CA ALA A 167 -5.35 -20.18 1.07
C ALA A 167 -5.89 -18.85 1.62
N VAL A 168 -5.00 -17.93 2.02
CA VAL A 168 -5.39 -16.57 2.44
C VAL A 168 -6.08 -15.81 1.31
N ALA A 169 -5.56 -15.85 0.08
CA ALA A 169 -6.18 -15.21 -1.07
C ALA A 169 -7.59 -15.76 -1.34
N ARG A 170 -7.78 -17.08 -1.31
CA ARG A 170 -9.12 -17.72 -1.42
C ARG A 170 -10.05 -17.31 -0.29
N ALA A 171 -9.57 -17.26 0.94
CA ALA A 171 -10.35 -16.80 2.08
C ALA A 171 -10.78 -15.32 1.94
N CYS A 172 -9.98 -14.48 1.33
CA CYS A 172 -10.36 -13.11 0.97
C CYS A 172 -11.47 -13.09 -0.09
N MET A 173 -11.38 -13.93 -1.12
CA MET A 173 -12.39 -14.00 -2.18
C MET A 173 -13.77 -14.48 -1.69
N ASN A 174 -13.80 -15.27 -0.62
CA ASN A 174 -15.05 -15.71 0.01
C ASN A 174 -15.68 -14.63 0.92
N ARG A 175 -15.11 -13.43 0.96
CA ARG A 175 -15.63 -12.28 1.71
C ARG A 175 -16.02 -11.17 0.76
N THR A 176 -16.90 -10.30 1.23
CA THR A 176 -17.32 -9.11 0.49
C THR A 176 -16.57 -7.90 1.02
N TRP A 177 -15.82 -7.24 0.19
CA TRP A 177 -15.03 -6.07 0.54
C TRP A 177 -14.84 -5.13 -0.66
N ASP A 178 -14.66 -3.87 -0.39
CA ASP A 178 -14.35 -2.82 -1.38
C ASP A 178 -12.85 -2.49 -1.34
N ILE A 179 -12.26 -2.54 -0.13
CA ILE A 179 -10.84 -2.29 0.09
C ILE A 179 -10.31 -3.39 1.02
N ALA A 180 -9.19 -4.01 0.62
CA ALA A 180 -8.46 -4.98 1.43
C ALA A 180 -7.10 -4.41 1.87
N LEU A 181 -6.83 -4.38 3.17
CA LEU A 181 -5.57 -3.94 3.74
C LEU A 181 -4.73 -5.16 4.09
N LEU A 182 -3.68 -5.41 3.31
CA LEU A 182 -2.77 -6.54 3.51
C LEU A 182 -1.64 -6.11 4.47
N CYS A 183 -1.67 -6.63 5.69
CA CYS A 183 -0.82 -6.24 6.80
C CYS A 183 0.12 -7.38 7.24
N VAL A 184 0.54 -8.24 6.33
CA VAL A 184 1.34 -9.44 6.62
C VAL A 184 2.83 -9.31 6.28
N GLY A 185 3.24 -8.16 5.78
CA GLY A 185 4.63 -7.84 5.43
C GLY A 185 5.09 -8.41 4.09
N CYS A 186 6.21 -7.84 3.61
CA CYS A 186 6.87 -8.22 2.35
C CYS A 186 7.64 -9.55 2.51
N PRO A 187 7.65 -10.41 1.47
CA PRO A 187 6.94 -10.29 0.18
C PRO A 187 5.53 -10.90 0.19
N ALA A 188 5.04 -11.40 1.32
CA ALA A 188 3.81 -12.16 1.39
C ALA A 188 2.58 -11.34 0.95
N GLN A 189 2.49 -10.09 1.36
CA GLN A 189 1.37 -9.21 1.04
C GLN A 189 1.27 -8.91 -0.47
N GLU A 190 2.38 -8.65 -1.13
CA GLU A 190 2.43 -8.39 -2.57
C GLU A 190 2.02 -9.63 -3.36
N LEU A 191 2.50 -10.80 -2.94
CA LEU A 191 2.15 -12.08 -3.57
C LEU A 191 0.68 -12.45 -3.37
N ILE A 192 0.10 -12.19 -2.19
CA ILE A 192 -1.33 -12.39 -1.94
C ILE A 192 -2.15 -11.45 -2.83
N ALA A 193 -1.73 -10.17 -2.95
CA ALA A 193 -2.39 -9.22 -3.81
C ALA A 193 -2.37 -9.65 -5.28
N GLN A 194 -1.26 -10.15 -5.79
CA GLN A 194 -1.17 -10.71 -7.13
C GLN A 194 -2.07 -11.94 -7.29
N GLN A 195 -2.02 -12.88 -6.33
CA GLN A 195 -2.81 -14.11 -6.36
C GLN A 195 -4.32 -13.86 -6.35
N LEU A 196 -4.80 -12.79 -5.71
CA LEU A 196 -6.21 -12.38 -5.82
C LEU A 196 -6.61 -12.10 -7.26
N GLY A 197 -5.77 -11.42 -8.02
CA GLY A 197 -6.00 -11.18 -9.45
C GLY A 197 -5.96 -12.47 -10.27
N GLU A 198 -4.97 -13.33 -10.03
CA GLU A 198 -4.81 -14.63 -10.70
C GLU A 198 -5.97 -15.60 -10.44
N LEU A 199 -6.55 -15.53 -9.24
CA LEU A 199 -7.74 -16.31 -8.86
C LEU A 199 -9.05 -15.73 -9.42
N GLY A 200 -8.99 -14.62 -10.17
CA GLY A 200 -10.14 -14.02 -10.82
C GLY A 200 -10.95 -13.07 -9.94
N CYS A 201 -10.35 -12.43 -8.95
CA CYS A 201 -11.00 -11.35 -8.20
C CYS A 201 -11.44 -10.24 -9.17
N LYS A 202 -12.74 -9.95 -9.23
CA LYS A 202 -13.30 -9.05 -10.25
C LYS A 202 -13.31 -7.58 -9.82
N SER A 203 -13.32 -7.31 -8.52
CA SER A 203 -13.48 -5.95 -7.99
C SER A 203 -12.77 -5.79 -6.65
N GLY A 204 -12.57 -4.55 -6.23
CA GLY A 204 -11.91 -4.18 -5.00
C GLY A 204 -10.48 -3.67 -5.21
N ILE A 205 -9.97 -2.98 -4.22
CA ILE A 205 -8.60 -2.46 -4.21
C ILE A 205 -7.85 -3.05 -3.03
N ALA A 206 -6.79 -3.81 -3.29
CA ALA A 206 -5.90 -4.32 -2.24
C ALA A 206 -4.73 -3.35 -2.01
N LEU A 207 -4.39 -3.05 -0.77
CA LEU A 207 -3.26 -2.20 -0.37
C LEU A 207 -2.28 -3.00 0.46
N CYS A 208 -1.04 -3.12 -0.03
CA CYS A 208 0.07 -3.76 0.66
C CYS A 208 0.74 -2.74 1.59
N VAL A 209 0.36 -2.72 2.87
CA VAL A 209 0.70 -1.64 3.80
C VAL A 209 1.44 -2.08 5.07
N GLY A 210 1.75 -3.38 5.18
CA GLY A 210 2.54 -3.92 6.28
C GLY A 210 1.96 -3.58 7.66
N ALA A 211 2.80 -3.12 8.58
CA ALA A 211 2.42 -2.83 9.97
C ALA A 211 1.63 -1.51 10.16
N SER A 212 1.06 -0.93 9.09
CA SER A 212 0.39 0.39 9.19
C SER A 212 -0.83 0.38 10.13
N ILE A 213 -1.54 -0.73 10.21
CA ILE A 213 -2.69 -0.89 11.10
C ILE A 213 -2.26 -0.95 12.57
N ASP A 214 -1.11 -1.57 12.87
CA ASP A 214 -0.61 -1.64 14.25
C ASP A 214 -0.31 -0.25 14.82
N PHE A 215 0.16 0.68 13.98
CA PHE A 215 0.34 2.08 14.38
C PHE A 215 -0.98 2.81 14.58
N LEU A 216 -1.96 2.53 13.74
CA LEU A 216 -3.26 3.21 13.78
C LEU A 216 -4.06 2.81 15.02
N THR A 217 -3.93 1.55 15.43
CA THR A 217 -4.67 1.00 16.59
C THR A 217 -3.90 1.08 17.90
N GLY A 218 -2.66 1.61 17.87
CA GLY A 218 -1.82 1.69 19.07
C GLY A 218 -1.19 0.36 19.48
N ALA A 219 -1.40 -0.74 18.72
CA ALA A 219 -0.77 -2.03 18.96
C ALA A 219 0.77 -1.94 18.85
N SER A 220 1.26 -0.99 18.06
CA SER A 220 2.68 -0.61 18.01
C SER A 220 2.81 0.91 18.11
N SER A 221 3.74 1.39 18.92
CA SER A 221 3.96 2.83 19.05
C SER A 221 4.68 3.40 17.83
N ARG A 222 4.12 4.44 17.24
CA ARG A 222 4.76 5.18 16.16
C ARG A 222 5.95 5.97 16.70
N ALA A 223 7.01 6.06 15.91
CA ALA A 223 8.16 6.87 16.24
C ALA A 223 7.77 8.35 16.46
N PRO A 224 8.36 9.07 17.42
CA PRO A 224 8.12 10.50 17.62
C PRO A 224 8.32 11.29 16.34
N LEU A 225 7.57 12.40 16.16
CA LEU A 225 7.61 13.19 14.91
C LEU A 225 9.01 13.71 14.57
N TRP A 226 9.83 14.01 15.56
CA TRP A 226 11.21 14.47 15.34
C TRP A 226 12.09 13.37 14.77
N THR A 227 11.97 12.10 15.26
CA THR A 227 12.69 10.95 14.69
C THR A 227 12.23 10.63 13.27
N GLN A 228 10.93 10.76 13.01
CA GLN A 228 10.40 10.62 11.65
C GLN A 228 10.98 11.69 10.72
N LYS A 229 10.97 12.98 11.13
CA LYS A 229 11.54 14.08 10.34
C LYS A 229 13.03 13.92 10.09
N ALA A 230 13.78 13.42 11.07
CA ALA A 230 15.20 13.14 10.98
C ALA A 230 15.54 11.88 10.13
N GLY A 231 14.55 11.10 9.71
CA GLY A 231 14.77 9.82 8.99
C GLY A 231 15.24 8.68 9.89
N LEU A 232 15.12 8.84 11.22
CA LEU A 232 15.56 7.87 12.24
C LEU A 232 14.43 6.95 12.73
N GLU A 233 13.30 6.89 12.02
CA GLU A 233 12.18 6.00 12.38
C GLU A 233 12.62 4.54 12.46
N TRP A 234 13.50 4.10 11.56
CA TRP A 234 14.04 2.75 11.56
C TRP A 234 14.84 2.43 12.84
N ALA A 235 15.59 3.39 13.38
CA ALA A 235 16.37 3.21 14.60
C ALA A 235 15.44 3.10 15.82
N TYR A 236 14.40 3.93 15.88
CA TYR A 236 13.36 3.82 16.91
C TYR A 236 12.66 2.45 16.86
N ARG A 237 12.28 1.97 15.68
CA ARG A 237 11.67 0.64 15.52
C ARG A 237 12.64 -0.48 15.90
N LEU A 238 13.92 -0.34 15.55
CA LEU A 238 14.95 -1.29 15.93
C LEU A 238 15.12 -1.37 17.45
N SER A 239 15.10 -0.25 18.16
CA SER A 239 15.18 -0.24 19.63
C SER A 239 13.98 -0.90 20.31
N ARG A 240 12.78 -0.86 19.68
CA ARG A 240 11.56 -1.48 20.22
C ARG A 240 11.46 -2.98 19.93
N GLU A 241 11.94 -3.41 18.77
CA GLU A 241 11.85 -4.80 18.31
C GLU A 241 13.21 -5.29 17.76
N PRO A 242 14.30 -5.29 18.57
CA PRO A 242 15.65 -5.56 18.08
C PRO A 242 15.79 -6.97 17.49
N ARG A 243 15.24 -7.99 18.15
CA ARG A 243 15.34 -9.39 17.69
C ARG A 243 14.71 -9.62 16.32
N ARG A 244 13.64 -8.92 15.99
CA ARG A 244 12.91 -9.04 14.72
C ARG A 244 13.50 -8.20 13.61
N LEU A 245 14.04 -7.00 13.94
CA LEU A 245 14.35 -5.96 12.95
C LEU A 245 15.85 -5.73 12.71
N TRP A 246 16.76 -6.24 13.56
CA TRP A 246 18.21 -5.97 13.43
C TRP A 246 18.77 -6.40 12.08
N ARG A 247 18.45 -7.63 11.63
CA ARG A 247 18.94 -8.15 10.35
C ARG A 247 18.43 -7.30 9.18
N ARG A 248 17.13 -6.97 9.20
CA ARG A 248 16.50 -6.15 8.18
C ARG A 248 17.13 -4.76 8.08
N TYR A 249 17.37 -4.09 9.22
CA TYR A 249 17.83 -2.70 9.22
C TYR A 249 19.35 -2.55 9.18
N LEU A 250 20.12 -3.47 9.74
CA LEU A 250 21.58 -3.34 9.83
C LEU A 250 22.31 -4.14 8.73
N ILE A 251 21.69 -5.17 8.16
CA ILE A 251 22.33 -6.02 7.14
C ILE A 251 21.65 -5.86 5.78
N GLU A 252 20.34 -6.08 5.72
CA GLU A 252 19.62 -6.16 4.45
C GLU A 252 19.36 -4.78 3.85
N SER A 253 18.68 -3.89 4.55
CA SER A 253 18.33 -2.55 4.02
C SER A 253 19.54 -1.68 3.62
N PRO A 254 20.70 -1.70 4.28
CA PRO A 254 21.86 -0.91 3.84
C PRO A 254 22.41 -1.29 2.46
N ARG A 255 22.12 -2.48 1.98
CA ARG A 255 22.50 -2.94 0.63
C ARG A 255 21.91 -2.04 -0.48
N ILE A 256 20.87 -1.26 -0.17
CA ILE A 256 20.29 -0.31 -1.11
C ILE A 256 21.32 0.72 -1.60
N PHE A 257 22.28 1.12 -0.77
CA PHE A 257 23.32 2.06 -1.19
C PHE A 257 24.23 1.45 -2.26
N ARG A 258 24.58 0.16 -2.13
CA ARG A 258 25.34 -0.56 -3.16
C ARG A 258 24.53 -0.67 -4.46
N ILE A 259 23.25 -1.02 -4.39
CA ILE A 259 22.35 -1.09 -5.54
C ILE A 259 22.32 0.27 -6.24
N PHE A 260 22.12 1.36 -5.50
CA PHE A 260 22.09 2.71 -6.02
C PHE A 260 23.39 3.09 -6.75
N MET A 261 24.54 2.82 -6.13
CA MET A 261 25.84 3.13 -6.74
C MET A 261 26.09 2.33 -8.02
N THR A 262 25.69 1.04 -8.03
CA THR A 262 25.82 0.18 -9.21
C THR A 262 24.94 0.68 -10.36
N GLU A 263 23.64 0.96 -10.10
CA GLU A 263 22.76 1.49 -11.15
C GLU A 263 23.24 2.83 -11.70
N ARG A 264 23.75 3.70 -10.83
CA ARG A 264 24.25 4.99 -11.24
C ARG A 264 25.49 4.86 -12.13
N ALA A 265 26.41 3.95 -11.79
CA ALA A 265 27.58 3.67 -12.62
C ALA A 265 27.20 3.12 -14.01
N LEU A 266 26.11 2.34 -14.10
CA LEU A 266 25.58 1.82 -15.36
C LEU A 266 24.91 2.91 -16.23
N ARG A 267 24.27 3.92 -15.60
CA ARG A 267 23.63 5.04 -16.32
C ARG A 267 24.63 6.09 -16.79
N GLY A 268 25.81 6.16 -16.20
CA GLY A 268 26.87 7.11 -16.55
C GLY A 268 27.80 6.60 -17.64
N ARG A 269 27.55 5.41 -18.15
CA ARG A 269 28.22 4.82 -19.33
C ARG A 269 27.30 4.87 -20.53
#